data_a4643af0955ad399a52add28698165ee
#
_entry.id   a4643af0955ad399a52add28698165ee
#
_cell.length_a   1.000
_cell.length_b   1.000
_cell.length_c   1.000
_cell.angle_alpha   90.00
_cell.angle_beta   90.00
_cell.angle_gamma   90.00
#
_symmetry.space_group_name_H-M   'P 1'
#
loop_
_entity.id
_entity.type
_entity.pdbx_description
1 polymer ?
#
loop_
_entity_poly.entity_id
_entity_poly.type
_entity_poly.pdbx_seq_one_letter_code
_entity_poly.pdbx_strand_id
1 'polypeptide(L)'
;TEHMFFEADRIAAFREMICSDTVEEREEALEKILPYQQGDFEKLYETLEGKPVTIRFLDPPLHEFVPTEEADIEALAAAKHKSVEDIKAIIASLHEFNPMMGHRGCRLAVTYPEIAKMQTAAVIRAAINVQKKHPDWKIVPEIMIPLVGDVKEFKFVKKIVVEVADAEIKAAGIDLEYEVGTMIEI
;
A
#
# COMPACT_ATOMS: atom_id res chain seq x y z
N THR A 1 -3.84 6.77 -3.58
CA THR A 1 -3.56 5.35 -3.96
C THR A 1 -4.78 4.44 -3.85
N GLU A 2 -5.78 4.79 -3.06
CA GLU A 2 -6.94 3.94 -2.77
C GLU A 2 -7.70 3.51 -4.03
N HIS A 3 -7.91 4.42 -4.95
CA HIS A 3 -8.64 4.16 -6.19
C HIS A 3 -7.94 3.14 -7.11
N MET A 4 -6.65 2.90 -6.90
CA MET A 4 -5.90 1.90 -7.64
C MET A 4 -6.29 0.46 -7.29
N PHE A 5 -7.05 0.24 -6.21
CA PHE A 5 -7.42 -1.09 -5.72
C PHE A 5 -8.85 -1.53 -6.08
N PHE A 6 -9.69 -0.65 -6.63
CA PHE A 6 -11.11 -0.95 -6.85
C PHE A 6 -11.43 -1.70 -8.15
N GLU A 7 -10.46 -1.91 -9.04
CA GLU A 7 -10.67 -2.75 -10.21
C GLU A 7 -10.84 -4.23 -9.81
N ALA A 8 -11.66 -4.97 -10.54
CA ALA A 8 -12.14 -6.29 -10.15
C ALA A 8 -11.03 -7.33 -9.86
N ASP A 9 -9.95 -7.28 -10.64
CA ASP A 9 -8.79 -8.17 -10.49
C ASP A 9 -7.90 -7.78 -9.30
N ARG A 10 -7.89 -6.50 -8.93
CA ARG A 10 -7.08 -5.95 -7.85
C ARG A 10 -7.77 -6.05 -6.50
N ILE A 11 -9.09 -5.74 -6.47
CA ILE A 11 -9.86 -5.75 -5.23
C ILE A 11 -9.93 -7.15 -4.63
N ALA A 12 -9.94 -8.20 -5.44
CA ALA A 12 -9.92 -9.57 -4.96
C ALA A 12 -8.65 -9.86 -4.14
N ALA A 13 -7.46 -9.53 -4.67
CA ALA A 13 -6.19 -9.70 -3.96
C ALA A 13 -6.10 -8.83 -2.70
N PHE A 14 -6.66 -7.62 -2.75
CA PHE A 14 -6.70 -6.73 -1.59
C PHE A 14 -7.60 -7.27 -0.47
N ARG A 15 -8.75 -7.84 -0.82
CA ARG A 15 -9.65 -8.53 0.11
C ARG A 15 -9.00 -9.78 0.72
N GLU A 16 -8.23 -10.54 -0.06
CA GLU A 16 -7.43 -11.66 0.46
C GLU A 16 -6.42 -11.18 1.51
N MET A 17 -5.74 -10.07 1.26
CA MET A 17 -4.80 -9.47 2.21
C MET A 17 -5.49 -9.07 3.52
N ILE A 18 -6.66 -8.44 3.45
CA ILE A 18 -7.45 -8.04 4.62
C ILE A 18 -7.86 -9.25 5.48
N CYS A 19 -8.22 -10.35 4.84
CA CYS A 19 -8.68 -11.58 5.49
C CYS A 19 -7.56 -12.57 5.83
N SER A 20 -6.31 -12.16 5.75
CA SER A 20 -5.16 -12.98 6.12
C SER A 20 -4.97 -13.04 7.62
N ASP A 21 -4.72 -14.25 8.14
CA ASP A 21 -4.50 -14.48 9.58
C ASP A 21 -3.04 -14.34 9.95
N THR A 22 -2.12 -14.67 9.04
CA THR A 22 -0.68 -14.64 9.27
C THR A 22 0.02 -13.57 8.44
N VAL A 23 1.26 -13.25 8.82
CA VAL A 23 2.11 -12.33 8.07
C VAL A 23 2.41 -12.91 6.68
N GLU A 24 2.72 -14.20 6.62
CA GLU A 24 3.04 -14.91 5.38
C GLU A 24 1.90 -14.85 4.37
N GLU A 25 0.67 -15.14 4.81
CA GLU A 25 -0.52 -15.03 3.95
C GLU A 25 -0.75 -13.60 3.45
N ARG A 26 -0.46 -12.62 4.31
CA ARG A 26 -0.59 -11.21 3.95
C ARG A 26 0.46 -10.81 2.93
N GLU A 27 1.70 -11.25 3.11
CA GLU A 27 2.78 -11.01 2.16
C GLU A 27 2.48 -11.64 0.79
N GLU A 28 1.98 -12.89 0.74
CA GLU A 28 1.54 -13.53 -0.51
C GLU A 28 0.45 -12.74 -1.25
N ALA A 29 -0.53 -12.22 -0.53
CA ALA A 29 -1.57 -11.38 -1.13
C ALA A 29 -1.01 -10.04 -1.62
N LEU A 30 -0.09 -9.44 -0.87
CA LEU A 30 0.57 -8.19 -1.25
C LEU A 30 1.49 -8.37 -2.47
N GLU A 31 2.12 -9.52 -2.65
CA GLU A 31 2.89 -9.85 -3.84
C GLU A 31 2.03 -9.86 -5.11
N LYS A 32 0.76 -10.24 -5.01
CA LYS A 32 -0.19 -10.15 -6.13
C LYS A 32 -0.55 -8.71 -6.48
N ILE A 33 -0.58 -7.82 -5.47
CA ILE A 33 -0.96 -6.40 -5.61
C ILE A 33 0.22 -5.57 -6.14
N LEU A 34 1.43 -5.88 -5.72
CA LEU A 34 2.63 -5.09 -6.01
C LEU A 34 2.82 -4.77 -7.50
N PRO A 35 2.70 -5.73 -8.45
CA PRO A 35 2.87 -5.43 -9.87
C PRO A 35 1.86 -4.42 -10.41
N TYR A 36 0.63 -4.45 -9.92
CA TYR A 36 -0.41 -3.48 -10.32
C TYR A 36 -0.05 -2.07 -9.87
N GLN A 37 0.29 -1.90 -8.59
CA GLN A 37 0.70 -0.61 -8.06
C GLN A 37 1.97 -0.09 -8.72
N GLN A 38 2.97 -0.94 -8.90
CA GLN A 38 4.21 -0.58 -9.59
C GLN A 38 3.92 -0.08 -11.00
N GLY A 39 3.09 -0.80 -11.77
CA GLY A 39 2.73 -0.42 -13.14
C GLY A 39 1.96 0.91 -13.21
N ASP A 40 1.11 1.18 -12.24
CA ASP A 40 0.38 2.44 -12.16
C ASP A 40 1.33 3.62 -11.83
N PHE A 41 2.26 3.43 -10.91
CA PHE A 41 3.27 4.44 -10.59
C PHE A 41 4.25 4.66 -11.75
N GLU A 42 4.61 3.61 -12.52
CA GLU A 42 5.40 3.78 -13.74
C GLU A 42 4.70 4.69 -14.75
N LYS A 43 3.41 4.45 -15.02
CA LYS A 43 2.61 5.32 -15.91
C LYS A 43 2.52 6.76 -15.39
N LEU A 44 2.40 6.91 -14.06
CA LEU A 44 2.35 8.22 -13.43
C LEU A 44 3.67 8.99 -13.63
N TYR A 45 4.81 8.36 -13.35
CA TYR A 45 6.12 8.96 -13.55
C TYR A 45 6.40 9.27 -15.03
N GLU A 46 6.02 8.37 -15.95
CA GLU A 46 6.14 8.61 -17.39
C GLU A 46 5.30 9.81 -17.84
N THR A 47 4.07 9.94 -17.33
CA THR A 47 3.17 11.05 -17.68
C THR A 47 3.68 12.39 -17.14
N LEU A 48 4.36 12.39 -16.00
CA LEU A 48 4.85 13.59 -15.36
C LEU A 48 6.24 14.03 -15.86
N GLU A 49 6.93 13.21 -16.66
CA GLU A 49 8.18 13.57 -17.32
C GLU A 49 9.23 14.18 -16.38
N GLY A 50 9.45 13.56 -15.22
CA GLY A 50 10.40 14.01 -14.20
C GLY A 50 9.91 15.17 -13.31
N LYS A 51 8.65 15.59 -13.44
CA LYS A 51 8.06 16.57 -12.51
C LYS A 51 7.83 15.91 -11.15
N PRO A 52 7.87 16.70 -10.05
CA PRO A 52 7.62 16.19 -8.70
C PRO A 52 6.24 15.55 -8.57
N VAL A 53 6.18 14.46 -7.84
CA VAL A 53 4.93 13.80 -7.45
C VAL A 53 5.04 13.22 -6.06
N THR A 54 4.08 13.56 -5.22
CA THR A 54 3.95 13.01 -3.87
C THR A 54 2.94 11.87 -3.90
N ILE A 55 3.37 10.69 -3.45
CA ILE A 55 2.57 9.48 -3.37
C ILE A 55 2.22 9.24 -1.91
N ARG A 56 0.93 9.36 -1.59
CA ARG A 56 0.41 9.05 -0.26
C ARG A 56 0.20 7.54 -0.12
N PHE A 57 0.66 6.96 0.99
CA PHE A 57 0.34 5.59 1.35
C PHE A 57 -1.15 5.40 1.59
N LEU A 58 -1.58 4.15 1.60
CA LEU A 58 -2.96 3.76 1.88
C LEU A 58 -3.46 4.42 3.16
N ASP A 59 -4.55 5.15 3.05
CA ASP A 59 -5.12 5.95 4.14
C ASP A 59 -6.46 5.42 4.66
N PRO A 60 -7.46 5.06 3.83
CA PRO A 60 -8.75 4.63 4.32
C PRO A 60 -8.68 3.36 5.18
N PRO A 61 -9.62 3.20 6.13
CA PRO A 61 -9.74 1.98 6.90
C PRO A 61 -10.11 0.78 6.02
N LEU A 62 -9.69 -0.41 6.43
CA LEU A 62 -9.84 -1.63 5.63
C LEU A 62 -11.30 -2.02 5.36
N HIS A 63 -12.25 -1.60 6.20
CA HIS A 63 -13.66 -1.91 5.99
C HIS A 63 -14.25 -1.32 4.70
N GLU A 64 -13.62 -0.29 4.12
CA GLU A 64 -14.05 0.29 2.85
C GLU A 64 -13.82 -0.63 1.64
N PHE A 65 -12.95 -1.62 1.77
CA PHE A 65 -12.58 -2.53 0.69
C PHE A 65 -13.24 -3.90 0.78
N VAL A 66 -13.85 -4.24 1.91
CA VAL A 66 -14.49 -5.55 2.10
C VAL A 66 -15.79 -5.66 1.31
N PRO A 67 -16.16 -6.88 0.90
CA PRO A 67 -17.39 -7.09 0.13
C PRO A 67 -18.63 -6.86 1.00
N THR A 68 -19.68 -6.34 0.38
CA THR A 68 -21.02 -6.20 0.97
C THR A 68 -22.02 -7.21 0.41
N GLU A 69 -21.78 -7.69 -0.82
CA GLU A 69 -22.66 -8.63 -1.50
C GLU A 69 -22.33 -10.08 -1.09
N GLU A 70 -23.35 -10.88 -0.85
CA GLU A 70 -23.22 -12.27 -0.40
C GLU A 70 -22.37 -13.12 -1.35
N ALA A 71 -22.56 -12.97 -2.67
CA ALA A 71 -21.79 -13.70 -3.68
C ALA A 71 -20.28 -13.41 -3.61
N ASP A 72 -19.91 -12.17 -3.34
CA ASP A 72 -18.51 -11.77 -3.18
C ASP A 72 -17.90 -12.30 -1.88
N ILE A 73 -18.73 -12.37 -0.80
CA ILE A 73 -18.32 -12.95 0.47
C ILE A 73 -18.08 -14.46 0.31
N GLU A 74 -18.96 -15.18 -0.40
CA GLU A 74 -18.80 -16.59 -0.71
C GLU A 74 -17.55 -16.85 -1.55
N ALA A 75 -17.29 -16.03 -2.56
CA ALA A 75 -16.10 -16.13 -3.40
C ALA A 75 -14.81 -15.91 -2.58
N LEU A 76 -14.82 -14.94 -1.69
CA LEU A 76 -13.68 -14.65 -0.79
C LEU A 76 -13.46 -15.79 0.22
N ALA A 77 -14.54 -16.35 0.77
CA ALA A 77 -14.50 -17.50 1.69
C ALA A 77 -13.85 -18.72 1.00
N ALA A 78 -14.26 -19.00 -0.24
CA ALA A 78 -13.66 -20.08 -1.03
C ALA A 78 -12.18 -19.84 -1.33
N ALA A 79 -11.80 -18.62 -1.71
CA ALA A 79 -10.41 -18.27 -2.01
C ALA A 79 -9.48 -18.36 -0.77
N LYS A 80 -10.00 -18.05 0.41
CA LYS A 80 -9.26 -18.13 1.67
C LYS A 80 -9.41 -19.44 2.42
N HIS A 81 -10.17 -20.41 1.89
CA HIS A 81 -10.48 -21.67 2.55
C HIS A 81 -11.08 -21.48 3.96
N LYS A 82 -11.92 -20.46 4.11
CA LYS A 82 -12.64 -20.10 5.34
C LYS A 82 -14.14 -20.32 5.18
N SER A 83 -14.87 -20.36 6.29
CA SER A 83 -16.34 -20.35 6.23
C SER A 83 -16.85 -18.93 5.90
N VAL A 84 -18.06 -18.87 5.36
CA VAL A 84 -18.74 -17.56 5.11
C VAL A 84 -18.95 -16.82 6.42
N GLU A 85 -19.24 -17.54 7.49
CA GLU A 85 -19.39 -17.00 8.85
C GLU A 85 -18.10 -16.35 9.36
N ASP A 86 -16.94 -16.99 9.12
CA ASP A 86 -15.64 -16.42 9.51
C ASP A 86 -15.36 -15.14 8.76
N ILE A 87 -15.62 -15.09 7.45
CA ILE A 87 -15.45 -13.86 6.65
C ILE A 87 -16.39 -12.75 7.14
N LYS A 88 -17.65 -13.08 7.42
CA LYS A 88 -18.61 -12.10 7.99
C LYS A 88 -18.15 -11.59 9.36
N ALA A 89 -17.57 -12.44 10.20
CA ALA A 89 -17.03 -12.04 11.49
C ALA A 89 -15.82 -11.09 11.32
N ILE A 90 -14.92 -11.35 10.37
CA ILE A 90 -13.80 -10.46 10.04
C ILE A 90 -14.34 -9.10 9.57
N ILE A 91 -15.28 -9.07 8.63
CA ILE A 91 -15.90 -7.84 8.12
C ILE A 91 -16.52 -7.04 9.27
N ALA A 92 -17.27 -7.70 10.14
CA ALA A 92 -17.89 -7.05 11.30
C ALA A 92 -16.86 -6.47 12.28
N SER A 93 -15.72 -7.16 12.47
CA SER A 93 -14.64 -6.69 13.34
C SER A 93 -13.91 -5.46 12.81
N LEU A 94 -13.94 -5.24 11.50
CA LEU A 94 -13.31 -4.09 10.85
C LEU A 94 -14.19 -2.85 10.84
N HIS A 95 -15.46 -2.98 11.21
CA HIS A 95 -16.39 -1.85 11.22
C HIS A 95 -16.01 -0.82 12.27
N GLU A 96 -15.77 0.40 11.82
CA GLU A 96 -15.39 1.52 12.68
C GLU A 96 -16.61 2.36 13.03
N PHE A 97 -16.78 2.69 14.32
CA PHE A 97 -17.83 3.62 14.76
C PHE A 97 -17.59 5.03 14.21
N ASN A 98 -16.33 5.46 14.21
CA ASN A 98 -15.88 6.70 13.57
C ASN A 98 -14.71 6.41 12.64
N PRO A 99 -14.93 6.28 11.32
CA PRO A 99 -13.89 5.99 10.35
C PRO A 99 -12.72 6.97 10.37
N MET A 100 -12.95 8.23 10.70
CA MET A 100 -11.90 9.26 10.77
C MET A 100 -10.88 8.98 11.88
N MET A 101 -11.30 8.34 12.96
CA MET A 101 -10.49 8.01 14.14
C MET A 101 -10.09 6.55 14.21
N GLY A 102 -10.46 5.76 13.21
CA GLY A 102 -10.29 4.32 13.20
C GLY A 102 -8.86 3.85 12.86
N HIS A 103 -8.78 2.55 12.59
CA HIS A 103 -7.54 1.86 12.22
C HIS A 103 -7.22 2.10 10.73
N ARG A 104 -6.51 3.18 10.44
CA ARG A 104 -6.20 3.66 9.10
C ARG A 104 -4.85 4.37 9.04
N GLY A 105 -4.38 4.68 7.84
CA GLY A 105 -3.19 5.50 7.59
C GLY A 105 -1.92 4.99 8.30
N CYS A 106 -1.26 5.84 9.02
CA CYS A 106 -0.05 5.50 9.78
C CYS A 106 -0.29 4.36 10.79
N ARG A 107 -1.44 4.33 11.46
CA ARG A 107 -1.79 3.27 12.43
C ARG A 107 -1.87 1.91 11.75
N LEU A 108 -2.43 1.87 10.54
CA LEU A 108 -2.47 0.66 9.72
C LEU A 108 -1.07 0.19 9.34
N ALA A 109 -0.19 1.11 8.95
CA ALA A 109 1.21 0.80 8.61
C ALA A 109 2.04 0.35 9.82
N VAL A 110 1.69 0.78 11.04
CA VAL A 110 2.32 0.30 12.28
C VAL A 110 1.89 -1.13 12.59
N THR A 111 0.59 -1.45 12.44
CA THR A 111 0.05 -2.78 12.73
C THR A 111 0.42 -3.81 11.67
N TYR A 112 0.39 -3.40 10.40
CA TYR A 112 0.70 -4.24 9.23
C TYR A 112 1.83 -3.61 8.41
N PRO A 113 3.06 -3.65 8.90
CA PRO A 113 4.22 -3.02 8.24
C PRO A 113 4.49 -3.57 6.84
N GLU A 114 3.99 -4.76 6.52
CA GLU A 114 4.08 -5.41 5.21
C GLU A 114 3.42 -4.56 4.13
N ILE A 115 2.33 -3.86 4.46
CA ILE A 115 1.64 -2.96 3.52
C ILE A 115 2.56 -1.79 3.15
N ALA A 116 3.21 -1.17 4.15
CA ALA A 116 4.16 -0.09 3.91
C ALA A 116 5.39 -0.56 3.11
N LYS A 117 5.89 -1.78 3.38
CA LYS A 117 6.99 -2.39 2.61
C LYS A 117 6.59 -2.56 1.15
N MET A 118 5.41 -3.14 0.88
CA MET A 118 4.92 -3.35 -0.49
C MET A 118 4.76 -2.04 -1.23
N GLN A 119 4.11 -1.04 -0.62
CA GLN A 119 3.90 0.26 -1.27
C GLN A 119 5.22 0.98 -1.53
N THR A 120 6.18 0.93 -0.61
CA THR A 120 7.52 1.49 -0.83
C THR A 120 8.21 0.80 -2.00
N ALA A 121 8.20 -0.53 -2.04
CA ALA A 121 8.79 -1.29 -3.13
C ALA A 121 8.17 -0.92 -4.48
N ALA A 122 6.84 -0.81 -4.55
CA ALA A 122 6.13 -0.43 -5.77
C ALA A 122 6.53 0.96 -6.26
N VAL A 123 6.59 1.96 -5.37
CA VAL A 123 6.98 3.33 -5.69
C VAL A 123 8.43 3.40 -6.19
N ILE A 124 9.35 2.81 -5.45
CA ILE A 124 10.79 2.88 -5.76
C ILE A 124 11.12 2.09 -7.02
N ARG A 125 10.59 0.87 -7.19
CA ARG A 125 10.80 0.08 -8.42
C ARG A 125 10.26 0.79 -9.65
N ALA A 126 9.08 1.41 -9.55
CA ALA A 126 8.51 2.20 -10.63
C ALA A 126 9.44 3.37 -11.01
N ALA A 127 9.91 4.12 -10.03
CA ALA A 127 10.83 5.22 -10.25
C ALA A 127 12.15 4.76 -10.89
N ILE A 128 12.72 3.65 -10.41
CA ILE A 128 13.93 3.02 -10.98
C ILE A 128 13.72 2.66 -12.45
N ASN A 129 12.60 2.01 -12.77
CA ASN A 129 12.30 1.58 -14.13
C ASN A 129 12.17 2.76 -15.09
N VAL A 130 11.45 3.79 -14.68
CA VAL A 130 11.27 4.99 -15.50
C VAL A 130 12.56 5.82 -15.59
N GLN A 131 13.36 5.93 -14.52
CA GLN A 131 14.66 6.58 -14.56
C GLN A 131 15.64 5.89 -15.51
N LYS A 132 15.60 4.54 -15.58
CA LYS A 132 16.41 3.77 -16.55
C LYS A 132 15.98 3.97 -17.99
N LYS A 133 14.67 4.14 -18.24
CA LYS A 133 14.14 4.44 -19.59
C LYS A 133 14.46 5.87 -20.02
N HIS A 134 14.48 6.79 -19.09
CA HIS A 134 14.67 8.23 -19.32
C HIS A 134 15.81 8.80 -18.46
N PRO A 135 17.08 8.53 -18.84
CA PRO A 135 18.24 8.94 -18.02
C PRO A 135 18.41 10.44 -17.89
N ASP A 136 17.81 11.22 -18.79
CA ASP A 136 17.82 12.70 -18.82
C ASP A 136 16.79 13.32 -17.85
N TRP A 137 15.84 12.53 -17.36
CA TRP A 137 14.89 13.00 -16.34
C TRP A 137 15.50 12.88 -14.94
N LYS A 138 15.08 13.74 -14.04
CA LYS A 138 15.38 13.61 -12.62
C LYS A 138 14.10 13.21 -11.89
N ILE A 139 13.96 11.90 -11.61
CA ILE A 139 12.82 11.37 -10.86
C ILE A 139 13.19 11.30 -9.39
N VAL A 140 12.43 12.02 -8.56
CA VAL A 140 12.58 12.01 -7.09
C VAL A 140 11.24 11.58 -6.50
N PRO A 141 11.08 10.31 -6.09
CA PRO A 141 9.88 9.86 -5.40
C PRO A 141 9.69 10.59 -4.07
N GLU A 142 8.52 11.14 -3.86
CA GLU A 142 8.13 11.74 -2.57
C GLU A 142 7.06 10.83 -1.93
N ILE A 143 7.41 10.17 -0.83
CA ILE A 143 6.52 9.24 -0.12
C ILE A 143 5.91 9.97 1.08
N MET A 144 4.57 10.02 1.12
CA MET A 144 3.82 10.67 2.17
C MET A 144 3.13 9.63 3.06
N ILE A 145 3.41 9.67 4.36
CA ILE A 145 2.80 8.83 5.39
C ILE A 145 1.61 9.62 5.98
N PRO A 146 0.35 9.17 5.76
CA PRO A 146 -0.83 9.89 6.22
C PRO A 146 -1.14 9.63 7.70
N LEU A 147 -1.92 10.51 8.32
CA LEU A 147 -2.54 10.36 9.64
C LEU A 147 -1.52 10.08 10.76
N VAL A 148 -0.42 10.82 10.77
CA VAL A 148 0.59 10.73 11.83
C VAL A 148 0.15 11.55 13.03
N GLY A 149 0.00 10.90 14.20
CA GLY A 149 -0.36 11.54 15.46
C GLY A 149 0.80 11.73 16.43
N ASP A 150 1.87 10.95 16.28
CA ASP A 150 3.05 10.99 17.16
C ASP A 150 4.36 10.80 16.37
N VAL A 151 5.41 11.47 16.83
CA VAL A 151 6.75 11.37 16.20
C VAL A 151 7.29 9.94 16.20
N LYS A 152 6.94 9.12 17.18
CA LYS A 152 7.39 7.72 17.26
C LYS A 152 6.76 6.87 16.17
N GLU A 153 5.47 7.08 15.86
CA GLU A 153 4.79 6.41 14.75
C GLU A 153 5.46 6.74 13.42
N PHE A 154 5.70 8.04 13.18
CA PHE A 154 6.41 8.48 11.99
C PHE A 154 7.79 7.86 11.86
N LYS A 155 8.59 7.90 12.92
CA LYS A 155 9.93 7.30 12.93
C LYS A 155 9.90 5.80 12.65
N PHE A 156 8.91 5.08 13.20
CA PHE A 156 8.75 3.65 12.98
C PHE A 156 8.46 3.34 11.51
N VAL A 157 7.46 3.98 10.93
CA VAL A 157 7.09 3.75 9.52
C VAL A 157 8.17 4.27 8.58
N LYS A 158 8.74 5.45 8.83
CA LYS A 158 9.86 5.99 8.05
C LYS A 158 11.05 5.03 8.00
N LYS A 159 11.39 4.40 9.12
CA LYS A 159 12.47 3.40 9.16
C LYS A 159 12.21 2.27 8.17
N ILE A 160 11.00 1.72 8.15
CA ILE A 160 10.61 0.66 7.20
C ILE A 160 10.74 1.14 5.77
N VAL A 161 10.25 2.35 5.47
CA VAL A 161 10.33 2.94 4.13
C VAL A 161 11.79 3.08 3.68
N VAL A 162 12.64 3.62 4.53
CA VAL A 162 14.07 3.83 4.21
C VAL A 162 14.77 2.49 3.99
N GLU A 163 14.56 1.50 4.86
CA GLU A 163 15.16 0.17 4.72
C GLU A 163 14.80 -0.49 3.38
N VAL A 164 13.54 -0.41 2.97
CA VAL A 164 13.09 -0.99 1.70
C VAL A 164 13.59 -0.16 0.52
N ALA A 165 13.48 1.16 0.56
CA ALA A 165 13.92 2.03 -0.52
C ALA A 165 15.42 1.88 -0.80
N ASP A 166 16.24 1.93 0.24
CA ASP A 166 17.70 1.78 0.11
C ASP A 166 18.08 0.40 -0.42
N ALA A 167 17.39 -0.65 0.00
CA ALA A 167 17.63 -2.02 -0.50
C ALA A 167 17.30 -2.13 -2.00
N GLU A 168 16.18 -1.58 -2.46
CA GLU A 168 15.76 -1.61 -3.86
C GLU A 168 16.70 -0.78 -4.74
N ILE A 169 17.08 0.42 -4.31
CA ILE A 169 18.01 1.30 -5.02
C ILE A 169 19.39 0.63 -5.16
N LYS A 170 19.90 0.05 -4.06
CA LYS A 170 21.17 -0.67 -4.05
C LYS A 170 21.14 -1.89 -4.98
N ALA A 171 20.05 -2.67 -4.95
CA ALA A 171 19.89 -3.84 -5.82
C ALA A 171 19.82 -3.45 -7.30
N ALA A 172 19.24 -2.30 -7.62
CA ALA A 172 19.16 -1.79 -8.98
C ALA A 172 20.49 -1.22 -9.52
N GLY A 173 21.43 -0.90 -8.64
CA GLY A 173 22.75 -0.36 -8.98
C GLY A 173 22.69 1.04 -9.59
N ILE A 174 21.72 1.85 -9.23
CA ILE A 174 21.57 3.24 -9.69
C ILE A 174 21.61 4.20 -8.50
N ASP A 175 21.80 5.47 -8.80
CA ASP A 175 21.65 6.56 -7.84
C ASP A 175 20.25 7.16 -8.01
N LEU A 176 19.41 7.07 -6.98
CA LEU A 176 18.05 7.60 -6.97
C LEU A 176 17.80 8.30 -5.64
N GLU A 177 17.57 9.61 -5.70
CA GLU A 177 17.12 10.39 -4.55
C GLU A 177 15.63 10.15 -4.30
N TYR A 178 15.20 10.14 -3.03
CA TYR A 178 13.80 10.08 -2.64
C TYR A 178 13.56 10.86 -1.34
N GLU A 179 12.32 11.23 -1.10
CA GLU A 179 11.92 11.96 0.11
C GLU A 179 10.83 11.20 0.87
N VAL A 180 10.85 11.31 2.20
CA VAL A 180 9.82 10.75 3.08
C VAL A 180 9.29 11.83 4.00
N GLY A 181 7.99 12.10 3.87
CA GLY A 181 7.29 13.11 4.65
C GLY A 181 5.97 12.62 5.21
N THR A 182 5.20 13.53 5.76
CA THR A 182 3.87 13.29 6.31
C THR A 182 2.90 14.39 5.95
N MET A 183 1.61 14.11 6.07
CA MET A 183 0.58 15.15 6.03
C MET A 183 0.58 15.92 7.35
N ILE A 184 0.39 17.24 7.27
CA ILE A 184 0.11 18.07 8.43
C ILE A 184 -1.40 18.17 8.55
N GLU A 185 -1.96 17.39 9.44
CA GLU A 185 -3.40 17.28 9.65
C GLU A 185 -3.73 17.10 11.14
N ILE A 186 -4.97 17.43 11.51
CA ILE A 186 -5.46 17.41 12.89
C ILE A 186 -6.59 16.41 13.01
#